data_ddf071f760f6a0b0a0be878d0a90f914
#
_entry.id   ddf071f760f6a0b0a0be878d0a90f914
#
_cell.length_a   1.000
_cell.length_b   1.000
_cell.length_c   1.000
_cell.angle_alpha   90.00
_cell.angle_beta   90.00
_cell.angle_gamma   90.00
#
_symmetry.space_group_name_H-M   'P 1'
#
loop_
_entity.id
_entity.type
_entity.pdbx_description
1 polymer ?
#
loop_
_entity_poly.entity_id
_entity_poly.type
_entity_poly.pdbx_seq_one_letter_code
_entity_poly.pdbx_strand_id
1 'polypeptide(L)'
;MRYNDLGIDFKYLLVSEKDKGFGLTVNTVGFQPIAPNTLYPSTDHPKSYYFNPKKGRILSEYQFVYICKGKGVFSSATTKKTPIKKGQVMFLFPGQWHSYQPLKEIGWNEYYIGFEGNIIDSIIEKSFLPEQNQVLDVGVSDELVNLFSTAIKVAKEDKKSAQQFLAGIVFHILGMILSLSQNKSYDAN
;
A
#
# COMPACT_ATOMS: atom_id res chain seq x y z
N MET A 1 -16.62 -0.58 13.39
CA MET A 1 -17.08 -0.61 12.00
C MET A 1 -16.69 -1.95 11.41
N ARG A 2 -17.62 -2.75 10.94
CA ARG A 2 -17.28 -4.08 10.40
C ARG A 2 -16.70 -3.88 8.99
N TYR A 3 -15.61 -4.57 8.66
CA TYR A 3 -14.91 -4.51 7.37
C TYR A 3 -15.81 -4.75 6.14
N ASN A 4 -16.98 -5.35 6.33
CA ASN A 4 -17.91 -5.71 5.26
C ASN A 4 -18.79 -4.53 4.76
N ASP A 5 -18.80 -3.42 5.48
CA ASP A 5 -19.66 -2.25 5.18
C ASP A 5 -18.90 -1.13 4.44
N LEU A 6 -17.59 -1.32 4.19
CA LEU A 6 -16.77 -0.33 3.50
C LEU A 6 -16.81 -0.60 1.99
N GLY A 7 -17.46 0.30 1.24
CA GLY A 7 -17.32 0.38 -0.21
C GLY A 7 -15.92 0.80 -0.61
N ILE A 8 -15.66 0.90 -1.93
CA ILE A 8 -14.40 1.43 -2.47
C ILE A 8 -14.24 2.86 -1.97
N ASP A 9 -13.08 3.18 -1.40
CA ASP A 9 -12.78 4.49 -0.85
C ASP A 9 -11.34 4.90 -1.17
N PHE A 10 -11.13 5.98 -1.93
CA PHE A 10 -9.80 6.44 -2.29
C PHE A 10 -9.73 7.95 -2.48
N LYS A 11 -8.53 8.50 -2.38
CA LYS A 11 -8.22 9.89 -2.69
C LYS A 11 -6.87 9.99 -3.41
N TYR A 12 -6.83 10.80 -4.45
CA TYR A 12 -5.61 11.32 -5.09
C TYR A 12 -5.37 12.72 -4.56
N LEU A 13 -4.16 13.01 -4.13
CA LEU A 13 -3.81 14.26 -3.48
C LEU A 13 -2.96 15.14 -4.42
N LEU A 14 -3.23 16.41 -4.40
CA LEU A 14 -2.33 17.41 -4.97
C LEU A 14 -1.28 17.77 -3.93
N VAL A 15 -0.02 17.77 -4.34
CA VAL A 15 1.12 18.07 -3.48
C VAL A 15 1.71 19.40 -3.91
N SER A 16 1.84 20.35 -2.98
CA SER A 16 2.50 21.64 -3.23
C SER A 16 4.02 21.54 -3.04
N GLU A 17 4.79 22.47 -3.62
CA GLU A 17 6.23 22.55 -3.39
C GLU A 17 6.58 22.76 -1.90
N LYS A 18 5.70 23.44 -1.15
CA LYS A 18 5.86 23.58 0.30
C LYS A 18 5.75 22.25 1.02
N ASP A 19 4.80 21.38 0.59
CA ASP A 19 4.61 20.06 1.19
C ASP A 19 5.82 19.15 0.93
N LYS A 20 6.39 19.20 -0.28
CA LYS A 20 7.63 18.48 -0.63
C LYS A 20 8.79 18.84 0.28
N GLY A 21 8.87 20.11 0.71
CA GLY A 21 9.87 20.59 1.66
C GLY A 21 9.80 19.91 3.03
N PHE A 22 8.71 19.22 3.38
CA PHE A 22 8.59 18.42 4.59
C PHE A 22 9.38 17.09 4.53
N GLY A 23 9.76 16.67 3.31
CA GLY A 23 10.63 15.53 3.07
C GLY A 23 9.90 14.20 2.81
N LEU A 24 8.60 14.14 3.03
CA LEU A 24 7.72 13.04 2.63
C LEU A 24 6.33 13.58 2.31
N THR A 25 5.76 13.18 1.20
CA THR A 25 4.40 13.51 0.76
C THR A 25 3.62 12.28 0.35
N VAL A 26 2.30 12.34 0.47
CA VAL A 26 1.37 11.27 0.10
C VAL A 26 0.61 11.68 -1.16
N ASN A 27 0.68 10.85 -2.20
CA ASN A 27 0.04 11.10 -3.48
C ASN A 27 -1.30 10.37 -3.62
N THR A 28 -1.39 9.17 -3.04
CA THR A 28 -2.58 8.32 -3.12
C THR A 28 -2.84 7.61 -1.81
N VAL A 29 -4.10 7.39 -1.50
CA VAL A 29 -4.51 6.55 -0.37
C VAL A 29 -5.87 5.94 -0.66
N GLY A 30 -6.10 4.69 -0.26
CA GLY A 30 -7.39 4.08 -0.47
C GLY A 30 -7.58 2.72 0.18
N PHE A 31 -8.83 2.28 0.08
CA PHE A 31 -9.31 0.96 0.43
C PHE A 31 -10.13 0.40 -0.72
N GLN A 32 -9.87 -0.83 -1.11
CA GLN A 32 -10.60 -1.50 -2.17
C GLN A 32 -10.97 -2.93 -1.76
N PRO A 33 -12.25 -3.23 -1.50
CA PRO A 33 -12.74 -4.57 -1.33
C PRO A 33 -13.03 -5.17 -2.72
N ILE A 34 -12.49 -6.36 -3.00
CA ILE A 34 -12.74 -7.13 -4.20
C ILE A 34 -13.43 -8.43 -3.83
N ALA A 35 -14.71 -8.53 -4.14
CA ALA A 35 -15.50 -9.72 -3.87
C ALA A 35 -15.09 -10.90 -4.78
N PRO A 36 -15.31 -12.15 -4.36
CA PRO A 36 -15.13 -13.31 -5.22
C PRO A 36 -15.89 -13.16 -6.55
N ASN A 37 -15.27 -13.62 -7.64
CA ASN A 37 -15.83 -13.63 -8.99
C ASN A 37 -16.18 -12.26 -9.59
N THR A 38 -15.65 -11.16 -9.01
CA THR A 38 -15.75 -9.83 -9.62
C THR A 38 -14.60 -9.57 -10.59
N LEU A 39 -14.82 -8.59 -11.48
CA LEU A 39 -13.76 -8.13 -12.39
C LEU A 39 -12.70 -7.34 -11.59
N TYR A 40 -11.43 -7.54 -11.94
CA TYR A 40 -10.31 -6.81 -11.38
C TYR A 40 -9.37 -6.37 -12.51
N PRO A 41 -8.86 -5.14 -12.48
CA PRO A 41 -9.20 -4.06 -11.55
C PRO A 41 -10.62 -3.53 -11.77
N SER A 42 -11.17 -2.86 -10.75
CA SER A 42 -12.44 -2.13 -10.87
C SER A 42 -12.35 -1.06 -11.95
N THR A 43 -13.43 -0.83 -12.69
CA THR A 43 -13.53 0.21 -13.73
C THR A 43 -13.57 1.63 -13.16
N ASP A 44 -13.71 1.78 -11.85
CA ASP A 44 -13.93 3.06 -11.16
C ASP A 44 -12.64 3.87 -10.93
N HIS A 45 -11.47 3.31 -11.28
CA HIS A 45 -10.21 4.02 -11.20
C HIS A 45 -9.98 4.95 -12.39
N PRO A 46 -9.38 6.15 -12.17
CA PRO A 46 -8.89 6.99 -13.26
C PRO A 46 -7.95 6.22 -14.19
N LYS A 47 -7.95 6.56 -15.48
CA LYS A 47 -7.14 5.87 -16.50
C LYS A 47 -5.65 5.76 -16.14
N SER A 48 -5.10 6.74 -15.43
CA SER A 48 -3.70 6.77 -14.97
C SER A 48 -3.37 5.71 -13.91
N TYR A 49 -4.38 5.24 -13.16
CA TYR A 49 -4.23 4.22 -12.12
C TYR A 49 -4.84 2.87 -12.50
N TYR A 50 -5.58 2.85 -13.63
CA TYR A 50 -6.06 1.59 -14.20
C TYR A 50 -4.89 0.80 -14.79
N PHE A 51 -4.75 -0.44 -14.40
CA PHE A 51 -3.75 -1.31 -15.01
C PHE A 51 -4.34 -2.70 -15.32
N ASN A 52 -3.82 -3.30 -16.39
CA ASN A 52 -4.15 -4.68 -16.70
C ASN A 52 -3.16 -5.60 -15.95
N PRO A 53 -3.60 -6.49 -15.04
CA PRO A 53 -2.69 -7.37 -14.30
C PRO A 53 -1.82 -8.26 -15.17
N LYS A 54 -2.24 -8.58 -16.40
CA LYS A 54 -1.42 -9.33 -17.37
C LYS A 54 -0.26 -8.51 -17.95
N LYS A 55 -0.42 -7.19 -18.03
CA LYS A 55 0.63 -6.27 -18.51
C LYS A 55 1.46 -5.69 -17.37
N GLY A 56 0.89 -5.58 -16.18
CA GLY A 56 1.47 -4.88 -15.05
C GLY A 56 1.48 -3.36 -15.26
N ARG A 57 2.19 -2.66 -14.38
CA ARG A 57 2.40 -1.21 -14.46
C ARG A 57 3.73 -0.80 -13.82
N ILE A 58 4.10 0.45 -14.01
CA ILE A 58 5.19 1.14 -13.33
C ILE A 58 4.59 2.38 -12.66
N LEU A 59 4.85 2.58 -11.37
CA LEU A 59 4.50 3.79 -10.64
C LEU A 59 5.73 4.70 -10.48
N SER A 60 5.48 5.99 -10.30
CA SER A 60 6.53 6.98 -9.99
C SER A 60 6.73 7.20 -8.49
N GLU A 61 5.98 6.50 -7.64
CA GLU A 61 5.95 6.62 -6.19
C GLU A 61 6.22 5.28 -5.50
N TYR A 62 6.63 5.31 -4.24
CA TYR A 62 6.56 4.15 -3.37
C TYR A 62 5.12 3.86 -2.98
N GLN A 63 4.78 2.60 -2.79
CA GLN A 63 3.45 2.27 -2.30
C GLN A 63 3.48 1.08 -1.35
N PHE A 64 2.82 1.18 -0.20
CA PHE A 64 2.42 0.03 0.61
C PHE A 64 1.04 -0.43 0.17
N VAL A 65 0.89 -1.74 -0.06
CA VAL A 65 -0.40 -2.39 -0.31
C VAL A 65 -0.58 -3.49 0.71
N TYR A 66 -1.47 -3.27 1.68
CA TYR A 66 -1.75 -4.20 2.78
C TYR A 66 -2.99 -5.01 2.49
N ILE A 67 -2.86 -6.34 2.50
CA ILE A 67 -3.98 -7.26 2.30
C ILE A 67 -4.53 -7.68 3.67
N CYS A 68 -5.69 -7.11 4.05
CA CYS A 68 -6.31 -7.43 5.33
C CYS A 68 -7.26 -8.64 5.27
N LYS A 69 -7.69 -9.07 4.07
CA LYS A 69 -8.55 -10.23 3.83
C LYS A 69 -8.29 -10.82 2.46
N GLY A 70 -8.43 -12.14 2.32
CA GLY A 70 -8.38 -12.83 1.03
C GLY A 70 -6.99 -13.30 0.63
N LYS A 71 -6.82 -13.60 -0.66
CA LYS A 71 -5.60 -14.15 -1.25
C LYS A 71 -5.44 -13.65 -2.69
N GLY A 72 -4.20 -13.62 -3.15
CA GLY A 72 -3.88 -13.21 -4.51
C GLY A 72 -2.47 -13.63 -4.94
N VAL A 73 -1.97 -12.94 -5.93
CA VAL A 73 -0.60 -13.14 -6.45
C VAL A 73 0.04 -11.78 -6.71
N PHE A 74 1.35 -11.73 -6.54
CA PHE A 74 2.20 -10.57 -6.81
C PHE A 74 3.40 -10.99 -7.65
N SER A 75 3.88 -10.09 -8.48
CA SER A 75 5.17 -10.19 -9.18
C SER A 75 5.74 -8.80 -9.41
N SER A 76 7.05 -8.69 -9.47
CA SER A 76 7.73 -7.45 -9.85
C SER A 76 8.98 -7.74 -10.66
N ALA A 77 9.73 -6.70 -11.01
CA ALA A 77 11.01 -6.85 -11.68
C ALA A 77 12.02 -7.70 -10.87
N THR A 78 11.93 -7.65 -9.53
CA THR A 78 12.85 -8.33 -8.61
C THR A 78 12.22 -9.51 -7.87
N THR A 79 10.89 -9.61 -7.84
CA THR A 79 10.15 -10.66 -7.14
C THR A 79 9.39 -11.55 -8.13
N LYS A 80 9.72 -12.84 -8.17
CA LYS A 80 8.99 -13.82 -8.97
C LYS A 80 7.52 -13.90 -8.51
N LYS A 81 6.65 -14.51 -9.34
CA LYS A 81 5.25 -14.71 -9.01
C LYS A 81 5.10 -15.39 -7.64
N THR A 82 4.63 -14.64 -6.66
CA THR A 82 4.54 -15.01 -5.25
C THR A 82 3.08 -14.99 -4.79
N PRO A 83 2.59 -16.06 -4.12
CA PRO A 83 1.29 -16.05 -3.50
C PRO A 83 1.20 -15.00 -2.40
N ILE A 84 0.08 -14.28 -2.35
CA ILE A 84 -0.25 -13.28 -1.33
C ILE A 84 -1.45 -13.76 -0.50
N LYS A 85 -1.39 -13.53 0.79
CA LYS A 85 -2.46 -13.83 1.75
C LYS A 85 -2.72 -12.65 2.68
N LYS A 86 -3.84 -12.72 3.40
CA LYS A 86 -4.16 -11.76 4.47
C LYS A 86 -3.00 -11.61 5.47
N GLY A 87 -2.75 -10.40 5.93
CA GLY A 87 -1.65 -10.07 6.84
C GLY A 87 -0.31 -9.85 6.15
N GLN A 88 -0.30 -9.70 4.82
CA GLN A 88 0.91 -9.36 4.08
C GLN A 88 0.84 -7.97 3.47
N VAL A 89 1.99 -7.32 3.39
CA VAL A 89 2.19 -6.04 2.73
C VAL A 89 3.06 -6.26 1.50
N MET A 90 2.62 -5.76 0.35
CA MET A 90 3.45 -5.59 -0.84
C MET A 90 4.06 -4.19 -0.79
N PHE A 91 5.38 -4.08 -0.91
CA PHE A 91 6.08 -2.81 -1.03
C PHE A 91 6.49 -2.57 -2.48
N LEU A 92 5.95 -1.53 -3.10
CA LEU A 92 6.19 -1.17 -4.49
C LEU A 92 7.20 -0.03 -4.57
N PHE A 93 8.14 -0.14 -5.50
CA PHE A 93 9.20 0.85 -5.71
C PHE A 93 8.94 1.69 -6.96
N PRO A 94 9.26 2.99 -6.93
CA PRO A 94 9.17 3.85 -8.09
C PRO A 94 10.06 3.32 -9.24
N GLY A 95 9.55 3.45 -10.46
CA GLY A 95 10.28 3.02 -11.65
C GLY A 95 10.36 1.51 -11.87
N GLN A 96 9.89 0.67 -10.93
CA GLN A 96 9.90 -0.78 -11.06
C GLN A 96 8.57 -1.32 -11.57
N TRP A 97 8.66 -2.22 -12.55
CA TRP A 97 7.50 -2.95 -13.04
C TRP A 97 6.95 -3.89 -11.95
N HIS A 98 5.64 -3.90 -11.79
CA HIS A 98 4.95 -4.82 -10.88
C HIS A 98 3.56 -5.19 -11.41
N SER A 99 3.05 -6.29 -10.90
CA SER A 99 1.68 -6.75 -11.12
C SER A 99 1.17 -7.50 -9.89
N TYR A 100 -0.08 -7.29 -9.55
CA TYR A 100 -0.78 -8.03 -8.51
C TYR A 100 -2.27 -8.14 -8.83
N GLN A 101 -2.89 -9.19 -8.30
CA GLN A 101 -4.34 -9.40 -8.43
C GLN A 101 -4.85 -10.40 -7.39
N PRO A 102 -6.12 -10.29 -6.95
CA PRO A 102 -6.75 -11.31 -6.14
C PRO A 102 -6.91 -12.64 -6.89
N LEU A 103 -7.00 -13.73 -6.15
CA LEU A 103 -7.53 -14.98 -6.70
C LEU A 103 -9.02 -14.79 -6.99
N LYS A 104 -9.45 -15.09 -8.21
CA LYS A 104 -10.80 -14.81 -8.68
C LYS A 104 -11.89 -15.38 -7.78
N GLU A 105 -11.70 -16.61 -7.31
CA GLU A 105 -12.68 -17.35 -6.50
C GLU A 105 -12.72 -16.91 -5.02
N ILE A 106 -11.70 -16.15 -4.58
CA ILE A 106 -11.53 -15.75 -3.17
C ILE A 106 -11.73 -14.26 -2.97
N GLY A 107 -11.23 -13.44 -3.90
CA GLY A 107 -11.17 -12.00 -3.73
C GLY A 107 -10.17 -11.58 -2.64
N TRP A 108 -10.11 -10.29 -2.35
CA TRP A 108 -9.37 -9.72 -1.22
C TRP A 108 -9.87 -8.33 -0.82
N ASN A 109 -9.41 -7.85 0.32
CA ASN A 109 -9.55 -6.46 0.72
C ASN A 109 -8.14 -5.87 0.85
N GLU A 110 -7.87 -4.78 0.10
CA GLU A 110 -6.59 -4.09 0.09
C GLU A 110 -6.71 -2.66 0.62
N TYR A 111 -5.78 -2.26 1.47
CA TYR A 111 -5.48 -0.87 1.79
C TYR A 111 -4.20 -0.48 1.07
N TYR A 112 -4.12 0.74 0.56
CA TYR A 112 -2.91 1.24 -0.06
C TYR A 112 -2.63 2.69 0.30
N ILE A 113 -1.36 3.06 0.31
CA ILE A 113 -0.87 4.42 0.45
C ILE A 113 0.36 4.60 -0.41
N GLY A 114 0.32 5.57 -1.31
CA GLY A 114 1.41 5.95 -2.21
C GLY A 114 2.07 7.24 -1.73
N PHE A 115 3.39 7.26 -1.69
CA PHE A 115 4.17 8.35 -1.12
C PHE A 115 5.53 8.48 -1.81
N GLU A 116 6.15 9.66 -1.66
CA GLU A 116 7.48 9.97 -2.18
C GLU A 116 8.20 10.97 -1.28
N GLY A 117 9.52 11.10 -1.45
CA GLY A 117 10.31 12.11 -0.76
C GLY A 117 11.71 11.65 -0.37
N ASN A 118 12.60 12.60 -0.14
CA ASN A 118 14.02 12.34 0.14
C ASN A 118 14.26 11.57 1.45
N ILE A 119 13.34 11.65 2.40
CA ILE A 119 13.47 10.89 3.66
C ILE A 119 13.27 9.40 3.39
N ILE A 120 12.25 9.02 2.59
CA ILE A 120 12.04 7.61 2.26
C ILE A 120 13.17 7.09 1.35
N ASP A 121 13.66 7.88 0.41
CA ASP A 121 14.81 7.53 -0.42
C ASP A 121 16.03 7.18 0.45
N SER A 122 16.34 8.00 1.46
CA SER A 122 17.42 7.74 2.41
C SER A 122 17.23 6.48 3.25
N ILE A 123 15.98 6.16 3.63
CA ILE A 123 15.66 4.91 4.37
C ILE A 123 15.90 3.69 3.48
N ILE A 124 15.53 3.76 2.20
CA ILE A 124 15.76 2.69 1.23
C ILE A 124 17.26 2.50 0.96
N GLU A 125 18.00 3.58 0.72
CA GLU A 125 19.46 3.54 0.53
C GLU A 125 20.20 2.86 1.69
N LYS A 126 19.68 3.00 2.90
CA LYS A 126 20.20 2.33 4.11
C LYS A 126 19.68 0.91 4.30
N SER A 127 18.99 0.36 3.32
CA SER A 127 18.50 -1.04 3.29
C SER A 127 17.56 -1.44 4.44
N PHE A 128 16.80 -0.48 5.00
CA PHE A 128 15.75 -0.81 5.98
C PHE A 128 14.59 -1.60 5.36
N LEU A 129 14.34 -1.40 4.07
CA LEU A 129 13.34 -2.15 3.32
C LEU A 129 14.01 -2.86 2.14
N PRO A 130 13.77 -4.18 1.95
CA PRO A 130 14.44 -4.94 0.90
C PRO A 130 13.83 -4.62 -0.47
N GLU A 131 14.66 -4.23 -1.45
CA GLU A 131 14.25 -4.17 -2.86
C GLU A 131 13.98 -5.56 -3.45
N GLN A 132 14.65 -6.56 -2.93
CA GLN A 132 14.38 -7.97 -3.17
C GLN A 132 13.45 -8.48 -2.07
N ASN A 133 12.50 -9.35 -2.41
CA ASN A 133 11.51 -9.87 -1.48
C ASN A 133 10.54 -8.78 -0.94
N GLN A 134 9.85 -8.13 -1.88
CA GLN A 134 8.93 -7.02 -1.64
C GLN A 134 7.63 -7.40 -0.90
N VAL A 135 7.51 -8.63 -0.43
CA VAL A 135 6.35 -9.13 0.32
C VAL A 135 6.74 -9.38 1.76
N LEU A 136 6.16 -8.60 2.68
CA LEU A 136 6.44 -8.67 4.11
C LEU A 136 5.23 -9.27 4.85
N ASP A 137 5.46 -10.29 5.68
CA ASP A 137 4.41 -10.88 6.52
C ASP A 137 4.35 -10.13 7.86
N VAL A 138 3.34 -9.32 8.04
CA VAL A 138 3.12 -8.50 9.24
C VAL A 138 1.97 -9.03 10.12
N GLY A 139 1.25 -10.04 9.63
CA GLY A 139 0.04 -10.53 10.27
C GLY A 139 -1.17 -9.62 10.05
N VAL A 140 -2.31 -10.10 10.53
CA VAL A 140 -3.54 -9.29 10.58
C VAL A 140 -3.44 -8.35 11.78
N SER A 141 -3.50 -7.03 11.53
CA SER A 141 -3.36 -5.98 12.53
C SER A 141 -4.48 -4.95 12.39
N ASP A 142 -5.31 -4.84 13.40
CA ASP A 142 -6.35 -3.80 13.47
C ASP A 142 -5.72 -2.41 13.58
N GLU A 143 -4.54 -2.30 14.17
CA GLU A 143 -3.81 -1.04 14.28
C GLU A 143 -3.33 -0.54 12.91
N LEU A 144 -2.78 -1.41 12.05
CA LEU A 144 -2.46 -1.05 10.67
C LEU A 144 -3.70 -0.62 9.91
N VAL A 145 -4.81 -1.33 10.05
CA VAL A 145 -6.09 -0.96 9.42
C VAL A 145 -6.57 0.40 9.89
N ASN A 146 -6.46 0.70 11.17
CA ASN A 146 -6.84 2.00 11.74
C ASN A 146 -5.96 3.13 11.20
N LEU A 147 -4.65 2.91 11.01
CA LEU A 147 -3.75 3.89 10.42
C LEU A 147 -4.11 4.18 8.96
N PHE A 148 -4.34 3.16 8.14
CA PHE A 148 -4.81 3.36 6.75
C PHE A 148 -6.17 4.07 6.69
N SER A 149 -7.11 3.68 7.54
CA SER A 149 -8.44 4.31 7.62
C SER A 149 -8.34 5.78 8.04
N THR A 150 -7.44 6.09 8.98
CA THR A 150 -7.15 7.47 9.39
C THR A 150 -6.54 8.27 8.25
N ALA A 151 -5.60 7.68 7.49
CA ALA A 151 -5.01 8.33 6.32
C ALA A 151 -6.07 8.68 5.27
N ILE A 152 -6.99 7.75 4.97
CA ILE A 152 -8.10 7.99 4.04
C ILE A 152 -8.97 9.15 4.54
N LYS A 153 -9.33 9.17 5.83
CA LYS A 153 -10.13 10.24 6.43
C LYS A 153 -9.42 11.59 6.32
N VAL A 154 -8.15 11.68 6.71
CA VAL A 154 -7.34 12.91 6.65
C VAL A 154 -7.23 13.43 5.22
N ALA A 155 -6.97 12.54 4.25
CA ALA A 155 -6.89 12.88 2.84
C ALA A 155 -8.20 13.41 2.28
N LYS A 156 -9.34 12.89 2.71
CA LYS A 156 -10.68 13.34 2.27
C LYS A 156 -11.09 14.66 2.88
N GLU A 157 -10.75 14.89 4.14
CA GLU A 157 -11.02 16.16 4.82
C GLU A 157 -10.23 17.33 4.20
N ASP A 158 -9.08 17.04 3.59
CA ASP A 158 -8.22 17.97 2.86
C ASP A 158 -7.96 19.30 3.61
N LYS A 159 -7.73 19.17 4.92
CA LYS A 159 -7.52 20.29 5.82
C LYS A 159 -6.07 20.80 5.71
N LYS A 160 -5.86 22.02 6.18
CA LYS A 160 -4.53 22.62 6.31
C LYS A 160 -3.57 21.68 7.05
N SER A 161 -2.37 21.50 6.52
CA SER A 161 -1.35 20.58 7.04
C SER A 161 -1.72 19.08 6.97
N ALA A 162 -2.67 18.69 6.09
CA ALA A 162 -3.02 17.29 5.87
C ALA A 162 -1.82 16.47 5.40
N GLN A 163 -0.96 17.02 4.53
CA GLN A 163 0.25 16.32 4.04
C GLN A 163 1.22 15.98 5.18
N GLN A 164 1.45 16.89 6.13
CA GLN A 164 2.33 16.66 7.28
C GLN A 164 1.76 15.57 8.21
N PHE A 165 0.44 15.55 8.39
CA PHE A 165 -0.22 14.50 9.17
C PHE A 165 -0.12 13.15 8.45
N LEU A 166 -0.37 13.11 7.14
CA LEU A 166 -0.24 11.89 6.33
C LEU A 166 1.20 11.36 6.33
N ALA A 167 2.20 12.22 6.23
CA ALA A 167 3.60 11.84 6.38
C ALA A 167 3.88 11.14 7.72
N GLY A 168 3.35 11.68 8.82
CA GLY A 168 3.44 11.05 10.14
C GLY A 168 2.80 9.66 10.18
N ILE A 169 1.65 9.48 9.52
CA ILE A 169 0.99 8.17 9.41
C ILE A 169 1.85 7.19 8.60
N VAL A 170 2.45 7.62 7.47
CA VAL A 170 3.35 6.77 6.68
C VAL A 170 4.53 6.29 7.52
N PHE A 171 5.17 7.16 8.30
CA PHE A 171 6.26 6.77 9.21
C PHE A 171 5.81 5.78 10.28
N HIS A 172 4.61 5.96 10.83
CA HIS A 172 4.07 5.01 11.80
C HIS A 172 3.81 3.64 11.13
N ILE A 173 3.18 3.60 9.97
CA ILE A 173 2.95 2.37 9.18
C ILE A 173 4.29 1.69 8.87
N LEU A 174 5.30 2.43 8.41
CA LEU A 174 6.63 1.92 8.11
C LEU A 174 7.27 1.26 9.34
N GLY A 175 7.29 1.97 10.49
CA GLY A 175 7.83 1.44 11.74
C GLY A 175 7.13 0.16 12.19
N MET A 176 5.80 0.11 12.08
CA MET A 176 5.02 -1.10 12.39
C MET A 176 5.33 -2.25 11.44
N ILE A 177 5.40 -2.00 10.13
CA ILE A 177 5.72 -3.04 9.12
C ILE A 177 7.09 -3.65 9.44
N LEU A 178 8.10 -2.83 9.70
CA LEU A 178 9.45 -3.28 10.04
C LEU A 178 9.45 -4.12 11.33
N SER A 179 8.82 -3.61 12.39
CA SER A 179 8.75 -4.31 13.67
C SER A 179 8.02 -5.65 13.56
N LEU A 180 6.81 -5.64 12.98
CA LEU A 180 5.98 -6.85 12.89
C LEU A 180 6.60 -7.91 11.99
N SER A 181 7.20 -7.53 10.85
CA SER A 181 7.82 -8.48 9.94
C SER A 181 9.07 -9.14 10.54
N GLN A 182 9.88 -8.40 11.28
CA GLN A 182 11.09 -8.93 11.94
C GLN A 182 10.75 -9.84 13.12
N ASN A 183 9.79 -9.46 13.97
CA ASN A 183 9.39 -10.28 15.11
C ASN A 183 8.75 -11.60 14.69
N LYS A 184 7.95 -11.62 13.62
CA LYS A 184 7.41 -12.88 13.08
C LYS A 184 8.48 -13.84 12.59
N SER A 185 9.55 -13.34 12.01
CA SER A 185 10.66 -14.20 11.59
C SER A 185 11.44 -14.74 12.79
N TYR A 186 11.47 -14.02 13.90
CA TYR A 186 12.12 -14.45 15.13
C TYR A 186 11.34 -15.56 15.86
N ASP A 187 10.00 -15.44 15.92
CA ASP A 187 9.12 -16.44 16.57
C ASP A 187 8.99 -17.75 15.75
N ALA A 188 9.40 -17.74 14.48
CA ALA A 188 9.33 -18.90 13.57
C ALA A 188 10.61 -19.75 13.56
N ASN A 189 11.70 -19.33 14.24
CA ASN A 189 12.97 -20.02 14.41
C ASN A 189 13.11 -20.58 15.83
#